data_91204197a542962a1568d8add32d9932
#
_entry.id   91204197a542962a1568d8add32d9932
#
_cell.length_a   1.000
_cell.length_b   1.000
_cell.length_c   1.000
_cell.angle_alpha   90.00
_cell.angle_beta   90.00
_cell.angle_gamma   90.00
#
_symmetry.space_group_name_H-M   'P 1'
#
loop_
_entity.id
_entity.type
_entity.pdbx_description
1 polymer ?
#
loop_
_entity_poly.entity_id
_entity_poly.type
_entity_poly.pdbx_seq_one_letter_code
_entity_poly.pdbx_strand_id
1 'polypeptide(L)'
;MKILISSHAFAPSIGGIETVSVLLAAEFFRLGHPITVVTQTPAERADDFGYPVLRQPSVGELCKAIKGCDLFWLNNLSLRTLWPALLMSKPVVITHQGSYCRAPRGIDLVQRLKHGIVGQTTSVAISEAVAACFATHSTVIHNPYDARKFSLAASSEERSADLIFLGRLVLEKGVDILLKALATLRTRDLSPSLTIVGAGPELSAMQQMAAALGLHDQVTFAGAKRGEELVGLLRRHKILVVPSRYDEPFGVVALEGIACGCVVVGSQGGGLPEAIGPCGLTFPNGDVDALAQALESLLLSPNEQKRLLAYASQHLAKFHPATIAEAYLALFRSKLL
;
A
#
# COMPACT_ATOMS: atom_id res chain seq x y z
N MET A 1 16.11 -21.80 5.32
CA MET A 1 16.30 -20.79 6.42
C MET A 1 14.97 -20.63 7.11
N LYS A 2 14.96 -20.68 8.45
CA LYS A 2 13.77 -20.51 9.29
C LYS A 2 13.56 -19.02 9.54
N ILE A 3 12.44 -18.47 9.03
CA ILE A 3 12.14 -17.03 9.11
C ILE A 3 11.05 -16.81 10.14
N LEU A 4 11.34 -15.98 11.15
CA LEU A 4 10.34 -15.45 12.07
C LEU A 4 9.89 -14.09 11.53
N ILE A 5 8.60 -13.92 11.33
CA ILE A 5 7.98 -12.68 10.82
C ILE A 5 7.23 -12.01 11.95
N SER A 6 7.56 -10.77 12.27
CA SER A 6 6.77 -9.94 13.18
C SER A 6 5.94 -8.93 12.39
N SER A 7 4.62 -9.05 12.46
CA SER A 7 3.68 -8.07 11.94
C SER A 7 2.69 -7.69 13.02
N HIS A 8 2.69 -6.42 13.47
CA HIS A 8 1.80 -5.97 14.54
C HIS A 8 0.34 -6.27 14.22
N ALA A 9 -0.07 -5.94 13.00
CA ALA A 9 -1.37 -6.31 12.45
C ALA A 9 -1.19 -7.38 11.37
N PHE A 10 -2.08 -8.39 11.35
CA PHE A 10 -2.09 -9.52 10.43
C PHE A 10 -3.54 -9.93 10.15
N ALA A 11 -3.78 -10.82 9.19
CA ALA A 11 -5.13 -11.35 8.95
C ALA A 11 -5.75 -11.91 10.25
N PRO A 12 -7.05 -11.70 10.51
CA PRO A 12 -8.09 -11.19 9.61
C PRO A 12 -8.19 -9.65 9.52
N SER A 13 -7.33 -8.91 10.22
CA SER A 13 -7.25 -7.45 10.09
C SER A 13 -6.90 -7.07 8.64
N ILE A 14 -7.47 -5.95 8.16
CA ILE A 14 -7.37 -5.52 6.77
C ILE A 14 -6.69 -4.15 6.69
N GLY A 15 -5.61 -4.11 5.94
CA GLY A 15 -4.82 -2.91 5.66
C GLY A 15 -3.62 -3.24 4.78
N GLY A 16 -2.86 -2.24 4.39
CA GLY A 16 -1.72 -2.42 3.50
C GLY A 16 -0.62 -3.29 4.13
N ILE A 17 -0.28 -3.06 5.40
CA ILE A 17 0.78 -3.81 6.11
C ILE A 17 0.38 -5.27 6.29
N GLU A 18 -0.87 -5.54 6.67
CA GLU A 18 -1.42 -6.87 6.86
C GLU A 18 -1.37 -7.67 5.56
N THR A 19 -1.84 -7.07 4.47
CA THR A 19 -1.84 -7.68 3.14
C THR A 19 -0.43 -8.04 2.70
N VAL A 20 0.52 -7.11 2.81
CA VAL A 20 1.94 -7.35 2.48
C VAL A 20 2.53 -8.48 3.32
N SER A 21 2.23 -8.52 4.63
CA SER A 21 2.72 -9.57 5.53
C SER A 21 2.21 -10.95 5.13
N VAL A 22 0.91 -11.06 4.79
CA VAL A 22 0.29 -12.31 4.35
C VAL A 22 0.89 -12.78 3.03
N LEU A 23 1.02 -11.87 2.04
CA LEU A 23 1.55 -12.20 0.71
C LEU A 23 2.99 -12.70 0.79
N LEU A 24 3.86 -11.99 1.50
CA LEU A 24 5.27 -12.36 1.59
C LEU A 24 5.49 -13.62 2.46
N ALA A 25 4.74 -13.80 3.56
CA ALA A 25 4.78 -15.03 4.33
C ALA A 25 4.38 -16.24 3.48
N ALA A 26 3.31 -16.13 2.69
CA ALA A 26 2.86 -17.18 1.79
C ALA A 26 3.91 -17.48 0.69
N GLU A 27 4.55 -16.46 0.12
CA GLU A 27 5.60 -16.67 -0.89
C GLU A 27 6.86 -17.30 -0.30
N PHE A 28 7.33 -16.88 0.87
CA PHE A 28 8.47 -17.53 1.55
C PHE A 28 8.16 -18.99 1.88
N PHE A 29 6.93 -19.29 2.34
CA PHE A 29 6.51 -20.66 2.61
C PHE A 29 6.46 -21.50 1.32
N ARG A 30 5.89 -20.97 0.23
CA ARG A 30 5.84 -21.62 -1.09
C ARG A 30 7.25 -21.93 -1.63
N LEU A 31 8.23 -21.06 -1.33
CA LEU A 31 9.64 -21.23 -1.70
C LEU A 31 10.40 -22.19 -0.78
N GLY A 32 9.71 -22.90 0.12
CA GLY A 32 10.27 -23.95 0.95
C GLY A 32 10.97 -23.44 2.23
N HIS A 33 10.70 -22.20 2.65
CA HIS A 33 11.22 -21.67 3.90
C HIS A 33 10.25 -21.94 5.05
N PRO A 34 10.69 -22.58 6.18
CA PRO A 34 9.87 -22.66 7.39
C PRO A 34 9.58 -21.26 7.94
N ILE A 35 8.29 -20.92 8.06
CA ILE A 35 7.81 -19.61 8.49
C ILE A 35 7.09 -19.74 9.83
N THR A 36 7.28 -18.77 10.71
CA THR A 36 6.43 -18.52 11.88
C THR A 36 6.07 -17.03 11.89
N VAL A 37 4.81 -16.70 12.02
CA VAL A 37 4.34 -15.31 12.13
C VAL A 37 4.03 -15.00 13.59
N VAL A 38 4.43 -13.82 14.05
CA VAL A 38 4.06 -13.25 15.36
C VAL A 38 3.23 -12.00 15.13
N THR A 39 2.05 -11.93 15.75
CA THR A 39 1.13 -10.79 15.60
C THR A 39 0.41 -10.44 16.89
N GLN A 40 -0.11 -9.19 16.97
CA GLN A 40 -1.01 -8.76 18.04
C GLN A 40 -2.49 -8.88 17.64
N THR A 41 -2.79 -9.18 16.38
CA THR A 41 -4.16 -9.39 15.91
C THR A 41 -4.70 -10.71 16.46
N PRO A 42 -5.81 -10.72 17.23
CA PRO A 42 -6.48 -11.96 17.62
C PRO A 42 -7.07 -12.65 16.39
N ALA A 43 -7.37 -13.95 16.53
CA ALA A 43 -8.19 -14.67 15.57
C ALA A 43 -9.44 -15.22 16.27
N GLU A 44 -10.55 -15.20 15.58
CA GLU A 44 -11.82 -15.81 16.04
C GLU A 44 -11.92 -17.28 15.62
N ARG A 45 -11.10 -17.69 14.65
CA ARG A 45 -11.07 -19.05 14.08
C ARG A 45 -9.63 -19.54 13.99
N ALA A 46 -9.46 -20.86 13.87
CA ALA A 46 -8.15 -21.46 13.60
C ALA A 46 -7.54 -20.92 12.31
N ASP A 47 -6.24 -20.69 12.34
CA ASP A 47 -5.48 -20.23 11.17
C ASP A 47 -5.30 -21.37 10.16
N ASP A 48 -5.52 -21.08 8.88
CA ASP A 48 -5.31 -21.99 7.75
C ASP A 48 -4.29 -21.41 6.75
N PHE A 49 -3.09 -21.08 7.26
CA PHE A 49 -2.01 -20.53 6.42
C PHE A 49 -0.98 -21.56 5.98
N GLY A 50 -1.05 -22.81 6.49
CA GLY A 50 -0.03 -23.83 6.27
C GLY A 50 1.25 -23.62 7.08
N TYR A 51 1.36 -22.53 7.86
CA TYR A 51 2.47 -22.20 8.76
C TYR A 51 1.95 -21.65 10.09
N PRO A 52 2.74 -21.79 11.20
CA PRO A 52 2.33 -21.32 12.53
C PRO A 52 2.14 -19.80 12.61
N VAL A 53 1.07 -19.35 13.26
CA VAL A 53 0.80 -17.96 13.61
C VAL A 53 0.66 -17.84 15.13
N LEU A 54 1.60 -17.19 15.78
CA LEU A 54 1.59 -16.92 17.22
C LEU A 54 0.89 -15.58 17.45
N ARG A 55 -0.34 -15.66 17.97
CA ARG A 55 -1.17 -14.50 18.23
C ARG A 55 -1.04 -14.06 19.68
N GLN A 56 -0.70 -12.76 19.88
CA GLN A 56 -0.50 -12.17 21.21
C GLN A 56 0.40 -13.01 22.12
N PRO A 57 1.59 -13.48 21.62
CA PRO A 57 2.42 -14.38 22.40
C PRO A 57 2.90 -13.74 23.69
N SER A 58 3.04 -14.55 24.71
CA SER A 58 3.79 -14.22 25.93
C SER A 58 5.26 -13.95 25.58
N VAL A 59 5.97 -13.28 26.48
CA VAL A 59 7.43 -13.04 26.32
C VAL A 59 8.20 -14.35 26.16
N GLY A 60 7.82 -15.40 26.92
CA GLY A 60 8.43 -16.71 26.83
C GLY A 60 8.27 -17.39 25.48
N GLU A 61 7.06 -17.36 24.92
CA GLU A 61 6.77 -17.88 23.57
C GLU A 61 7.52 -17.11 22.49
N LEU A 62 7.53 -15.77 22.58
CA LEU A 62 8.28 -14.92 21.67
C LEU A 62 9.79 -15.25 21.72
N CYS A 63 10.38 -15.34 22.91
CA CYS A 63 11.78 -15.72 23.08
C CYS A 63 12.09 -17.11 22.52
N LYS A 64 11.19 -18.08 22.70
CA LYS A 64 11.32 -19.43 22.13
C LYS A 64 11.30 -19.38 20.59
N ALA A 65 10.40 -18.62 20.02
CA ALA A 65 10.30 -18.43 18.56
C ALA A 65 11.57 -17.77 18.00
N ILE A 66 12.08 -16.71 18.65
CA ILE A 66 13.32 -16.01 18.26
C ILE A 66 14.53 -16.94 18.36
N LYS A 67 14.65 -17.72 19.42
CA LYS A 67 15.75 -18.71 19.55
C LYS A 67 15.73 -19.73 18.40
N GLY A 68 14.54 -20.16 17.99
CA GLY A 68 14.34 -21.19 16.97
C GLY A 68 14.48 -20.72 15.52
N CYS A 69 14.54 -19.41 15.25
CA CYS A 69 14.69 -18.88 13.90
C CYS A 69 16.14 -18.63 13.52
N ASP A 70 16.42 -18.62 12.22
CA ASP A 70 17.70 -18.21 11.64
C ASP A 70 17.75 -16.69 11.46
N LEU A 71 16.61 -16.08 11.09
CA LEU A 71 16.45 -14.66 10.83
C LEU A 71 15.12 -14.15 11.36
N PHE A 72 15.12 -12.96 11.95
CA PHE A 72 13.94 -12.26 12.42
C PHE A 72 13.63 -11.05 11.52
N TRP A 73 12.52 -11.12 10.79
CA TRP A 73 12.05 -10.04 9.95
C TRP A 73 10.87 -9.31 10.61
N LEU A 74 11.00 -8.00 10.79
CA LEU A 74 9.94 -7.13 11.29
C LEU A 74 9.33 -6.36 10.10
N ASN A 75 8.08 -6.67 9.78
CA ASN A 75 7.30 -5.88 8.83
C ASN A 75 6.65 -4.70 9.56
N ASN A 76 7.37 -3.64 9.68
CA ASN A 76 7.25 -2.44 10.50
C ASN A 76 7.89 -2.58 11.90
N LEU A 77 8.56 -1.50 12.33
CA LEU A 77 9.29 -1.46 13.58
C LEU A 77 8.37 -1.53 14.81
N SER A 78 8.53 -2.57 15.60
CA SER A 78 7.86 -2.75 16.89
C SER A 78 8.89 -3.04 17.99
N LEU A 79 9.06 -2.10 18.91
CA LEU A 79 9.98 -2.29 20.05
C LEU A 79 9.55 -3.45 20.95
N ARG A 80 8.23 -3.72 21.02
CA ARG A 80 7.68 -4.82 21.83
C ARG A 80 8.20 -6.20 21.41
N THR A 81 8.40 -6.41 20.10
CA THR A 81 8.87 -7.69 19.57
C THR A 81 10.35 -7.70 19.24
N LEU A 82 10.98 -6.52 19.10
CA LEU A 82 12.39 -6.39 18.69
C LEU A 82 13.38 -6.66 19.84
N TRP A 83 13.11 -6.14 21.06
CA TRP A 83 14.10 -6.14 22.14
C TRP A 83 14.67 -7.53 22.49
N PRO A 84 13.88 -8.65 22.48
CA PRO A 84 14.46 -9.95 22.79
C PRO A 84 15.44 -10.43 21.71
N ALA A 85 15.18 -10.08 20.42
CA ALA A 85 16.06 -10.46 19.33
C ALA A 85 17.43 -9.76 19.42
N LEU A 86 17.46 -8.49 19.82
CA LEU A 86 18.70 -7.75 20.06
C LEU A 86 19.54 -8.38 21.16
N LEU A 87 18.90 -8.81 22.28
CA LEU A 87 19.59 -9.49 23.37
C LEU A 87 20.12 -10.89 22.99
N MET A 88 19.51 -11.53 21.99
CA MET A 88 19.89 -12.85 21.50
C MET A 88 20.86 -12.82 20.32
N SER A 89 21.32 -11.62 19.91
CA SER A 89 22.22 -11.42 18.76
C SER A 89 21.72 -12.11 17.47
N LYS A 90 20.40 -12.13 17.26
CA LYS A 90 19.82 -12.70 16.04
C LYS A 90 19.94 -11.71 14.87
N PRO A 91 20.18 -12.21 13.65
CA PRO A 91 20.06 -11.36 12.46
C PRO A 91 18.64 -10.76 12.36
N VAL A 92 18.57 -9.43 12.34
CA VAL A 92 17.30 -8.68 12.30
C VAL A 92 17.24 -7.84 11.03
N VAL A 93 16.12 -7.97 10.30
CA VAL A 93 15.78 -7.11 9.19
C VAL A 93 14.49 -6.36 9.54
N ILE A 94 14.47 -5.04 9.35
CA ILE A 94 13.31 -4.18 9.63
C ILE A 94 12.87 -3.53 8.33
N THR A 95 11.61 -3.76 7.94
CA THR A 95 10.98 -3.04 6.85
C THR A 95 10.19 -1.86 7.40
N HIS A 96 10.42 -0.68 6.84
CA HIS A 96 9.75 0.56 7.20
C HIS A 96 8.56 0.79 6.27
N GLN A 97 7.36 0.58 6.81
CA GLN A 97 6.08 0.69 6.08
C GLN A 97 5.48 2.11 6.10
N GLY A 98 6.12 3.05 6.77
CA GLY A 98 5.65 4.41 6.91
C GLY A 98 6.77 5.44 6.80
N SER A 99 6.38 6.69 6.54
CA SER A 99 7.30 7.82 6.54
C SER A 99 7.57 8.28 7.98
N TYR A 100 8.85 8.37 8.35
CA TYR A 100 9.32 8.90 9.64
C TYR A 100 9.82 10.34 9.52
N CYS A 101 9.69 10.98 8.34
CA CYS A 101 10.24 12.30 8.04
C CYS A 101 9.56 13.45 8.79
N ARG A 102 8.35 13.28 9.27
CA ARG A 102 7.61 14.31 9.99
C ARG A 102 7.60 14.03 11.49
N ALA A 103 8.60 14.59 12.20
CA ALA A 103 8.44 14.89 13.61
C ALA A 103 7.85 16.32 13.74
N PRO A 104 6.58 16.50 14.16
CA PRO A 104 6.14 17.81 14.60
C PRO A 104 6.88 18.11 15.91
N ARG A 105 7.76 19.12 15.90
CA ARG A 105 8.37 19.76 17.07
C ARG A 105 8.90 18.83 18.17
N GLY A 106 10.17 18.47 18.06
CA GLY A 106 10.94 17.77 19.07
C GLY A 106 11.00 16.26 18.80
N ILE A 107 12.21 15.73 18.61
CA ILE A 107 12.42 14.27 18.49
C ILE A 107 12.15 13.69 19.88
N ASP A 108 11.02 13.00 20.04
CA ASP A 108 10.68 12.25 21.24
C ASP A 108 11.78 11.22 21.52
N LEU A 109 12.07 10.96 22.80
CA LEU A 109 13.06 9.97 23.23
C LEU A 109 12.85 8.61 22.56
N VAL A 110 11.61 8.22 22.36
CA VAL A 110 11.24 6.98 21.65
C VAL A 110 11.67 7.00 20.19
N GLN A 111 11.57 8.13 19.51
CA GLN A 111 12.04 8.27 18.12
C GLN A 111 13.58 8.25 18.05
N ARG A 112 14.27 8.91 18.97
CA ARG A 112 15.75 8.83 19.08
C ARG A 112 16.21 7.40 19.28
N LEU A 113 15.54 6.65 20.18
CA LEU A 113 15.83 5.25 20.42
C LEU A 113 15.61 4.40 19.16
N LYS A 114 14.50 4.63 18.45
CA LYS A 114 14.20 3.97 17.16
C LYS A 114 15.30 4.23 16.13
N HIS A 115 15.73 5.48 15.96
CA HIS A 115 16.81 5.83 15.03
C HIS A 115 18.15 5.17 15.42
N GLY A 116 18.47 5.12 16.70
CA GLY A 116 19.68 4.43 17.19
C GLY A 116 19.66 2.92 16.92
N ILE A 117 18.50 2.27 17.07
CA ILE A 117 18.33 0.84 16.81
C ILE A 117 18.40 0.55 15.29
N VAL A 118 17.78 1.39 14.47
CA VAL A 118 17.81 1.27 12.99
C VAL A 118 19.25 1.28 12.48
N GLY A 119 20.13 2.09 13.08
CA GLY A 119 21.57 2.13 12.72
C GLY A 119 22.35 0.83 13.00
N GLN A 120 21.83 -0.07 13.83
CA GLN A 120 22.45 -1.35 14.19
C GLN A 120 21.78 -2.57 13.55
N THR A 121 20.71 -2.36 12.77
CA THR A 121 19.96 -3.43 12.13
C THR A 121 19.97 -3.25 10.60
N THR A 122 19.62 -4.31 9.88
CA THR A 122 19.41 -4.18 8.42
C THR A 122 18.07 -3.51 8.16
N SER A 123 18.12 -2.36 7.47
CA SER A 123 16.98 -1.49 7.19
C SER A 123 16.51 -1.67 5.76
N VAL A 124 15.20 -1.87 5.57
CA VAL A 124 14.53 -1.92 4.28
C VAL A 124 13.48 -0.81 4.22
N ALA A 125 13.50 0.01 3.19
CA ALA A 125 12.48 1.00 2.90
C ALA A 125 11.58 0.53 1.75
N ILE A 126 10.28 0.84 1.84
CA ILE A 126 9.30 0.40 0.81
C ILE A 126 9.27 1.32 -0.42
N SER A 127 10.01 2.43 -0.39
CA SER A 127 10.16 3.39 -1.49
C SER A 127 11.43 4.21 -1.29
N GLU A 128 11.91 4.86 -2.35
CA GLU A 128 13.01 5.83 -2.25
C GLU A 128 12.63 7.02 -1.33
N ALA A 129 11.36 7.44 -1.40
CA ALA A 129 10.85 8.49 -0.52
C ALA A 129 10.93 8.12 0.96
N VAL A 130 10.63 6.85 1.31
CA VAL A 130 10.80 6.35 2.68
C VAL A 130 12.28 6.19 3.02
N ALA A 131 13.12 5.71 2.10
CA ALA A 131 14.56 5.58 2.31
C ALA A 131 15.22 6.94 2.63
N ALA A 132 14.82 8.00 1.94
CA ALA A 132 15.31 9.35 2.16
C ALA A 132 15.01 9.91 3.57
N CYS A 133 14.08 9.30 4.31
CA CYS A 133 13.77 9.69 5.68
C CYS A 133 14.78 9.18 6.73
N PHE A 134 15.70 8.31 6.35
CA PHE A 134 16.68 7.72 7.26
C PHE A 134 18.08 8.31 7.05
N ALA A 135 18.77 8.59 8.16
CA ALA A 135 20.16 8.99 8.13
C ALA A 135 21.12 7.85 7.76
N THR A 136 20.66 6.60 7.85
CA THR A 136 21.41 5.39 7.54
C THR A 136 20.94 4.80 6.21
N HIS A 137 21.88 4.16 5.50
CA HIS A 137 21.54 3.51 4.23
C HIS A 137 20.48 2.41 4.43
N SER A 138 19.36 2.52 3.71
CA SER A 138 18.30 1.52 3.64
C SER A 138 18.27 0.89 2.26
N THR A 139 18.12 -0.43 2.19
CA THR A 139 17.86 -1.09 0.91
C THR A 139 16.40 -0.84 0.53
N VAL A 140 16.13 -0.40 -0.70
CA VAL A 140 14.75 -0.24 -1.17
C VAL A 140 14.23 -1.57 -1.69
N ILE A 141 13.15 -2.08 -1.06
CA ILE A 141 12.37 -3.23 -1.54
C ILE A 141 10.90 -2.82 -1.43
N HIS A 142 10.25 -2.65 -2.56
CA HIS A 142 8.87 -2.18 -2.62
C HIS A 142 7.87 -3.19 -2.07
N ASN A 143 6.66 -2.72 -1.76
CA ASN A 143 5.56 -3.57 -1.39
C ASN A 143 4.99 -4.31 -2.61
N PRO A 144 4.63 -5.60 -2.48
CA PRO A 144 3.90 -6.32 -3.51
C PRO A 144 2.41 -5.93 -3.50
N TYR A 145 1.73 -6.19 -4.62
CA TYR A 145 0.27 -6.21 -4.69
C TYR A 145 -0.25 -7.65 -4.74
N ASP A 146 -1.53 -7.88 -4.47
CA ASP A 146 -2.12 -9.22 -4.53
C ASP A 146 -2.43 -9.62 -5.98
N ALA A 147 -1.41 -10.21 -6.65
CA ALA A 147 -1.49 -10.62 -8.06
C ALA A 147 -2.47 -11.77 -8.31
N ARG A 148 -2.92 -12.51 -7.28
CA ARG A 148 -3.95 -13.56 -7.40
C ARG A 148 -5.33 -12.95 -7.49
N LYS A 149 -5.54 -11.84 -6.78
CA LYS A 149 -6.81 -11.15 -6.70
C LYS A 149 -6.96 -10.08 -7.78
N PHE A 150 -5.92 -9.29 -8.00
CA PHE A 150 -5.89 -8.23 -8.99
C PHE A 150 -5.04 -8.68 -10.17
N SER A 151 -5.67 -8.90 -11.31
CA SER A 151 -4.99 -9.35 -12.53
C SER A 151 -5.54 -8.64 -13.74
N LEU A 152 -4.66 -8.40 -14.72
CA LEU A 152 -5.06 -7.98 -16.06
C LEU A 152 -5.91 -9.10 -16.65
N ALA A 153 -7.22 -9.05 -16.41
CA ALA A 153 -8.11 -9.91 -17.17
C ALA A 153 -8.12 -9.41 -18.62
N ALA A 154 -8.13 -10.33 -19.57
CA ALA A 154 -8.48 -10.04 -20.94
C ALA A 154 -9.97 -9.67 -20.99
N SER A 155 -10.34 -8.50 -20.43
CA SER A 155 -11.69 -8.00 -20.56
C SER A 155 -11.81 -7.35 -21.94
N SER A 156 -12.48 -8.04 -22.84
CA SER A 156 -12.99 -7.46 -24.09
C SER A 156 -14.14 -6.47 -23.83
N GLU A 157 -14.56 -6.31 -22.60
CA GLU A 157 -15.64 -5.40 -22.21
C GLU A 157 -15.16 -3.96 -22.16
N GLU A 158 -15.87 -3.09 -22.86
CA GLU A 158 -15.64 -1.66 -22.82
C GLU A 158 -15.91 -1.11 -21.41
N ARG A 159 -14.96 -0.34 -20.87
CA ARG A 159 -15.08 0.25 -19.53
C ARG A 159 -16.19 1.28 -19.53
N SER A 160 -17.26 0.99 -18.80
CA SER A 160 -18.51 1.77 -18.79
C SER A 160 -18.50 2.95 -17.81
N ALA A 161 -17.52 3.04 -16.91
CA ALA A 161 -17.43 4.08 -15.89
C ALA A 161 -16.09 4.83 -15.97
N ASP A 162 -16.08 6.10 -15.58
CA ASP A 162 -14.90 6.93 -15.81
C ASP A 162 -13.92 6.88 -14.66
N LEU A 163 -14.29 7.35 -13.46
CA LEU A 163 -13.39 7.56 -12.35
C LEU A 163 -13.76 6.68 -11.15
N ILE A 164 -12.75 6.13 -10.50
CA ILE A 164 -12.90 5.44 -9.22
C ILE A 164 -11.89 5.95 -8.20
N PHE A 165 -12.33 6.13 -6.95
CA PHE A 165 -11.48 6.30 -5.78
C PHE A 165 -11.58 5.04 -4.92
N LEU A 166 -10.46 4.57 -4.38
CA LEU A 166 -10.40 3.44 -3.44
C LEU A 166 -9.55 3.81 -2.23
N GLY A 167 -10.15 3.85 -1.04
CA GLY A 167 -9.40 4.12 0.18
C GLY A 167 -10.28 4.43 1.39
N ARG A 168 -9.65 4.65 2.54
CA ARG A 168 -10.34 5.14 3.73
C ARG A 168 -10.84 6.57 3.51
N LEU A 169 -12.04 6.88 3.99
CA LEU A 169 -12.59 8.23 3.91
C LEU A 169 -12.12 9.04 5.12
N VAL A 170 -10.88 9.51 5.02
CA VAL A 170 -10.20 10.41 5.96
C VAL A 170 -9.63 11.59 5.18
N LEU A 171 -9.43 12.74 5.83
CA LEU A 171 -9.01 13.98 5.18
C LEU A 171 -7.70 13.82 4.38
N GLU A 172 -6.76 13.03 4.90
CA GLU A 172 -5.46 12.77 4.27
C GLU A 172 -5.58 12.11 2.90
N LYS A 173 -6.67 11.39 2.62
CA LYS A 173 -6.89 10.72 1.34
C LYS A 173 -7.46 11.64 0.24
N GLY A 174 -7.83 12.87 0.57
CA GLY A 174 -8.07 13.94 -0.38
C GLY A 174 -9.32 13.77 -1.28
N VAL A 175 -10.35 13.05 -0.84
CA VAL A 175 -11.61 12.91 -1.60
C VAL A 175 -12.24 14.28 -1.87
N ASP A 176 -12.10 15.23 -0.93
CA ASP A 176 -12.57 16.61 -1.10
C ASP A 176 -11.85 17.35 -2.26
N ILE A 177 -10.56 17.07 -2.49
CA ILE A 177 -9.80 17.60 -3.64
C ILE A 177 -10.40 17.05 -4.94
N LEU A 178 -10.69 15.74 -4.97
CA LEU A 178 -11.29 15.09 -6.13
C LEU A 178 -12.70 15.66 -6.44
N LEU A 179 -13.54 15.86 -5.42
CA LEU A 179 -14.85 16.48 -5.59
C LEU A 179 -14.76 17.90 -6.16
N LYS A 180 -13.81 18.71 -5.69
CA LYS A 180 -13.54 20.05 -6.23
C LYS A 180 -13.05 19.99 -7.68
N ALA A 181 -12.16 19.06 -8.00
CA ALA A 181 -11.70 18.87 -9.38
C ALA A 181 -12.85 18.49 -10.34
N LEU A 182 -13.79 17.63 -9.88
CA LEU A 182 -15.01 17.34 -10.65
C LEU A 182 -15.87 18.60 -10.89
N ALA A 183 -16.03 19.45 -9.88
CA ALA A 183 -16.74 20.71 -10.04
C ALA A 183 -16.05 21.64 -11.06
N THR A 184 -14.70 21.68 -11.05
CA THR A 184 -13.90 22.40 -12.07
C THR A 184 -14.12 21.80 -13.46
N LEU A 185 -14.09 20.48 -13.62
CA LEU A 185 -14.33 19.82 -14.92
C LEU A 185 -15.71 20.15 -15.48
N ARG A 186 -16.73 20.23 -14.62
CA ARG A 186 -18.09 20.60 -15.06
C ARG A 186 -18.15 22.02 -15.62
N THR A 187 -17.35 22.97 -15.17
CA THR A 187 -17.27 24.30 -15.78
C THR A 187 -16.61 24.29 -17.17
N ARG A 188 -16.04 23.14 -17.56
CA ARG A 188 -15.41 22.87 -18.86
C ARG A 188 -16.24 21.90 -19.71
N ASP A 189 -17.55 21.78 -19.41
CA ASP A 189 -18.49 20.86 -20.07
C ASP A 189 -18.12 19.37 -20.00
N LEU A 190 -17.34 18.98 -18.99
CA LEU A 190 -16.97 17.59 -18.71
C LEU A 190 -17.62 17.12 -17.40
N SER A 191 -18.44 16.07 -17.50
CA SER A 191 -19.19 15.53 -16.37
C SER A 191 -18.92 14.02 -16.18
N PRO A 192 -17.65 13.61 -15.85
CA PRO A 192 -17.33 12.21 -15.68
C PRO A 192 -18.02 11.62 -14.45
N SER A 193 -18.39 10.34 -14.54
CA SER A 193 -18.88 9.57 -13.41
C SER A 193 -17.77 9.29 -12.40
N LEU A 194 -18.05 9.31 -11.09
CA LEU A 194 -17.14 8.95 -10.01
C LEU A 194 -17.77 7.93 -9.08
N THR A 195 -17.08 6.81 -8.86
CA THR A 195 -17.41 5.86 -7.80
C THR A 195 -16.41 5.98 -6.66
N ILE A 196 -16.88 6.29 -5.45
CA ILE A 196 -16.09 6.36 -4.23
C ILE A 196 -16.25 5.06 -3.45
N VAL A 197 -15.18 4.26 -3.39
CA VAL A 197 -15.13 2.97 -2.67
C VAL A 197 -14.35 3.14 -1.38
N GLY A 198 -15.02 2.96 -0.25
CA GLY A 198 -14.40 3.04 1.07
C GLY A 198 -15.37 3.43 2.17
N ALA A 199 -14.84 3.48 3.38
CA ALA A 199 -15.54 3.94 4.57
C ALA A 199 -14.59 4.78 5.43
N GLY A 200 -15.15 5.62 6.29
CA GLY A 200 -14.36 6.45 7.20
C GLY A 200 -15.18 7.58 7.80
N PRO A 201 -14.62 8.31 8.78
CA PRO A 201 -15.32 9.38 9.50
C PRO A 201 -15.77 10.53 8.59
N GLU A 202 -15.08 10.76 7.48
CA GLU A 202 -15.37 11.86 6.55
C GLU A 202 -16.53 11.59 5.57
N LEU A 203 -17.15 10.37 5.60
CA LEU A 203 -18.20 10.01 4.64
C LEU A 203 -19.32 11.05 4.55
N SER A 204 -19.88 11.44 5.70
CA SER A 204 -21.00 12.40 5.75
C SER A 204 -20.58 13.78 5.21
N ALA A 205 -19.38 14.25 5.57
CA ALA A 205 -18.85 15.52 5.08
C ALA A 205 -18.64 15.50 3.56
N MET A 206 -18.14 14.38 3.00
CA MET A 206 -17.94 14.23 1.56
C MET A 206 -19.27 14.16 0.79
N GLN A 207 -20.29 13.51 1.36
CA GLN A 207 -21.63 13.49 0.76
C GLN A 207 -22.27 14.89 0.74
N GLN A 208 -22.17 15.63 1.83
CA GLN A 208 -22.64 17.02 1.91
C GLN A 208 -21.90 17.93 0.92
N MET A 209 -20.58 17.77 0.80
CA MET A 209 -19.78 18.53 -0.17
C MET A 209 -20.18 18.20 -1.61
N ALA A 210 -20.37 16.92 -1.96
CA ALA A 210 -20.84 16.54 -3.28
C ALA A 210 -22.19 17.15 -3.63
N ALA A 211 -23.13 17.17 -2.68
CA ALA A 211 -24.44 17.84 -2.84
C ALA A 211 -24.30 19.36 -3.01
N ALA A 212 -23.49 20.02 -2.17
CA ALA A 212 -23.25 21.47 -2.25
C ALA A 212 -22.60 21.90 -3.57
N LEU A 213 -21.74 21.03 -4.14
CA LEU A 213 -21.12 21.24 -5.45
C LEU A 213 -22.05 20.83 -6.61
N GLY A 214 -23.25 20.32 -6.34
CA GLY A 214 -24.21 19.86 -7.35
C GLY A 214 -23.74 18.62 -8.12
N LEU A 215 -23.00 17.72 -7.50
CA LEU A 215 -22.40 16.52 -8.11
C LEU A 215 -23.21 15.24 -7.84
N HIS A 216 -24.45 15.35 -7.37
CA HIS A 216 -25.25 14.21 -6.92
C HIS A 216 -25.51 13.17 -8.03
N ASP A 217 -25.61 13.59 -9.29
CA ASP A 217 -25.83 12.70 -10.43
C ASP A 217 -24.54 12.06 -10.97
N GLN A 218 -23.38 12.58 -10.57
CA GLN A 218 -22.06 12.11 -11.02
C GLN A 218 -21.35 11.22 -9.99
N VAL A 219 -21.65 11.36 -8.70
CA VAL A 219 -20.88 10.74 -7.61
C VAL A 219 -21.69 9.66 -6.91
N THR A 220 -21.18 8.44 -6.91
CA THR A 220 -21.73 7.31 -6.20
C THR A 220 -20.82 6.90 -5.03
N PHE A 221 -21.34 6.91 -3.80
CA PHE A 221 -20.67 6.38 -2.63
C PHE A 221 -21.01 4.90 -2.44
N ALA A 222 -20.12 4.00 -2.87
CA ALA A 222 -20.37 2.57 -2.91
C ALA A 222 -20.12 1.85 -1.57
N GLY A 223 -19.63 2.57 -0.55
CA GLY A 223 -19.21 1.96 0.72
C GLY A 223 -17.94 1.12 0.58
N ALA A 224 -17.57 0.41 1.63
CA ALA A 224 -16.40 -0.47 1.60
C ALA A 224 -16.71 -1.74 0.78
N LYS A 225 -15.84 -2.06 -0.19
CA LYS A 225 -15.95 -3.23 -1.07
C LYS A 225 -14.72 -4.12 -0.95
N ARG A 226 -14.88 -5.41 -1.21
CA ARG A 226 -13.82 -6.42 -1.07
C ARG A 226 -13.97 -7.53 -2.11
N GLY A 227 -12.94 -8.39 -2.22
CA GLY A 227 -12.99 -9.58 -3.07
C GLY A 227 -13.34 -9.24 -4.51
N GLU A 228 -14.14 -10.10 -5.13
CA GLU A 228 -14.55 -9.98 -6.53
C GLU A 228 -15.39 -8.73 -6.81
N GLU A 229 -16.14 -8.24 -5.82
CA GLU A 229 -16.93 -7.01 -5.97
C GLU A 229 -16.02 -5.79 -6.20
N LEU A 230 -14.93 -5.69 -5.44
CA LEU A 230 -13.94 -4.63 -5.64
C LEU A 230 -13.23 -4.76 -6.98
N VAL A 231 -12.81 -5.97 -7.34
CA VAL A 231 -12.15 -6.25 -8.64
C VAL A 231 -13.08 -5.89 -9.79
N GLY A 232 -14.35 -6.27 -9.71
CA GLY A 232 -15.36 -5.94 -10.72
C GLY A 232 -15.58 -4.42 -10.86
N LEU A 233 -15.54 -3.67 -9.76
CA LEU A 233 -15.59 -2.21 -9.81
C LEU A 233 -14.35 -1.64 -10.53
N LEU A 234 -13.14 -2.02 -10.12
CA LEU A 234 -11.91 -1.53 -10.75
C LEU A 234 -11.88 -1.85 -12.26
N ARG A 235 -12.29 -3.05 -12.66
CA ARG A 235 -12.33 -3.45 -14.08
C ARG A 235 -13.29 -2.64 -14.94
N ARG A 236 -14.35 -2.09 -14.36
CA ARG A 236 -15.34 -1.26 -15.09
C ARG A 236 -14.92 0.20 -15.23
N HIS A 237 -13.97 0.68 -14.42
CA HIS A 237 -13.56 2.08 -14.45
C HIS A 237 -12.29 2.30 -15.29
N LYS A 238 -12.23 3.45 -15.96
CA LYS A 238 -11.09 3.84 -16.80
C LYS A 238 -9.92 4.34 -16.00
N ILE A 239 -10.17 5.18 -14.98
CA ILE A 239 -9.15 5.91 -14.23
C ILE A 239 -9.35 5.70 -12.73
N LEU A 240 -8.30 5.23 -12.04
CA LEU A 240 -8.21 5.25 -10.59
C LEU A 240 -7.57 6.56 -10.14
N VAL A 241 -8.22 7.28 -9.22
CA VAL A 241 -7.70 8.54 -8.68
C VAL A 241 -7.23 8.33 -7.24
N VAL A 242 -5.99 8.74 -6.95
CA VAL A 242 -5.35 8.65 -5.62
C VAL A 242 -4.91 10.05 -5.18
N PRO A 243 -5.83 10.92 -4.73
CA PRO A 243 -5.59 12.36 -4.53
C PRO A 243 -5.07 12.68 -3.12
N SER A 244 -4.16 11.89 -2.60
CA SER A 244 -3.67 12.00 -1.22
C SER A 244 -3.05 13.36 -0.93
N ARG A 245 -3.43 13.98 0.20
CA ARG A 245 -2.87 15.25 0.68
C ARG A 245 -1.49 15.07 1.30
N TYR A 246 -1.21 13.89 1.83
CA TYR A 246 0.06 13.57 2.46
C TYR A 246 0.96 12.77 1.52
N ASP A 247 2.23 12.70 1.88
CA ASP A 247 3.21 11.90 1.17
C ASP A 247 2.95 10.41 1.44
N GLU A 248 2.30 9.74 0.49
CA GLU A 248 2.03 8.30 0.61
C GLU A 248 3.35 7.53 0.73
N PRO A 249 3.50 6.63 1.70
CA PRO A 249 4.73 5.85 1.81
C PRO A 249 5.04 5.02 0.56
N PHE A 250 3.98 4.52 -0.14
CA PHE A 250 4.12 3.78 -1.39
C PHE A 250 2.86 3.87 -2.27
N GLY A 251 1.72 3.33 -1.84
CA GLY A 251 0.48 3.38 -2.60
C GLY A 251 0.14 2.08 -3.35
N VAL A 252 0.07 0.94 -2.64
CA VAL A 252 -0.30 -0.37 -3.23
C VAL A 252 -1.60 -0.31 -4.04
N VAL A 253 -2.55 0.55 -3.65
CA VAL A 253 -3.81 0.76 -4.37
C VAL A 253 -3.62 1.16 -5.83
N ALA A 254 -2.53 1.88 -6.16
CA ALA A 254 -2.21 2.22 -7.54
C ALA A 254 -1.88 0.96 -8.36
N LEU A 255 -1.09 0.03 -7.79
CA LEU A 255 -0.79 -1.25 -8.43
C LEU A 255 -2.04 -2.11 -8.62
N GLU A 256 -2.95 -2.13 -7.63
CA GLU A 256 -4.25 -2.84 -7.71
C GLU A 256 -5.10 -2.29 -8.86
N GLY A 257 -5.16 -0.96 -9.01
CA GLY A 257 -5.85 -0.30 -10.12
C GLY A 257 -5.23 -0.63 -11.49
N ILE A 258 -3.90 -0.51 -11.61
CA ILE A 258 -3.16 -0.86 -12.83
C ILE A 258 -3.38 -2.34 -13.18
N ALA A 259 -3.32 -3.24 -12.20
CA ALA A 259 -3.55 -4.67 -12.38
C ALA A 259 -4.98 -4.99 -12.84
N CYS A 260 -5.96 -4.14 -12.51
CA CYS A 260 -7.31 -4.22 -13.06
C CYS A 260 -7.49 -3.41 -14.36
N GLY A 261 -6.41 -2.80 -14.90
CA GLY A 261 -6.41 -2.06 -16.16
C GLY A 261 -6.94 -0.62 -16.05
N CYS A 262 -6.90 0.00 -14.86
CA CYS A 262 -7.10 1.45 -14.73
C CYS A 262 -5.80 2.19 -15.05
N VAL A 263 -5.90 3.32 -15.74
CA VAL A 263 -4.85 4.34 -15.67
C VAL A 263 -4.92 5.02 -14.31
N VAL A 264 -3.77 5.39 -13.72
CA VAL A 264 -3.78 6.01 -12.40
C VAL A 264 -3.49 7.50 -12.49
N VAL A 265 -4.28 8.33 -11.81
CA VAL A 265 -3.95 9.74 -11.55
C VAL A 265 -3.73 9.89 -10.05
N GLY A 266 -2.52 10.22 -9.63
CA GLY A 266 -2.18 10.28 -8.21
C GLY A 266 -1.34 11.49 -7.84
N SER A 267 -1.33 11.80 -6.53
CA SER A 267 -0.47 12.84 -5.97
C SER A 267 1.00 12.50 -6.15
N GLN A 268 1.84 13.51 -6.34
CA GLN A 268 3.28 13.32 -6.57
C GLN A 268 4.11 13.16 -5.28
N GLY A 269 3.49 13.29 -4.10
CA GLY A 269 4.20 13.19 -2.82
C GLY A 269 4.49 11.76 -2.38
N GLY A 270 5.66 11.56 -1.78
CA GLY A 270 6.07 10.28 -1.24
C GLY A 270 6.44 9.24 -2.30
N GLY A 271 6.14 7.97 -2.01
CA GLY A 271 6.43 6.83 -2.88
C GLY A 271 5.32 6.50 -3.88
N LEU A 272 4.21 7.25 -3.91
CA LEU A 272 3.11 7.00 -4.84
C LEU A 272 3.53 7.09 -6.32
N PRO A 273 4.41 8.04 -6.74
CA PRO A 273 4.93 8.06 -8.10
C PRO A 273 5.67 6.78 -8.51
N GLU A 274 6.36 6.12 -7.57
CA GLU A 274 7.05 4.84 -7.83
C GLU A 274 6.05 3.71 -8.11
N ALA A 275 4.93 3.68 -7.37
CA ALA A 275 3.85 2.71 -7.57
C ALA A 275 3.08 2.96 -8.87
N ILE A 276 2.86 4.23 -9.27
CA ILE A 276 2.20 4.60 -10.53
C ILE A 276 3.10 4.27 -11.73
N GLY A 277 4.37 4.67 -11.65
CA GLY A 277 5.34 4.51 -12.75
C GLY A 277 4.84 5.07 -14.08
N PRO A 278 5.06 4.38 -15.20
CA PRO A 278 4.64 4.82 -16.53
C PRO A 278 3.15 4.59 -16.81
N CYS A 279 2.38 4.06 -15.84
CA CYS A 279 0.98 3.65 -16.04
C CYS A 279 -0.04 4.74 -15.62
N GLY A 280 0.41 5.98 -15.49
CA GLY A 280 -0.47 7.06 -15.07
C GLY A 280 0.18 8.43 -15.09
N LEU A 281 -0.50 9.40 -14.49
CA LEU A 281 -0.05 10.78 -14.33
C LEU A 281 0.01 11.15 -12.85
N THR A 282 0.90 12.09 -12.51
CA THR A 282 0.98 12.65 -11.16
C THR A 282 0.70 14.14 -11.17
N PHE A 283 0.21 14.66 -10.03
CA PHE A 283 -0.07 16.09 -9.84
C PHE A 283 0.39 16.53 -8.43
N PRO A 284 0.66 17.84 -8.20
CA PRO A 284 1.07 18.34 -6.89
C PRO A 284 0.03 18.08 -5.81
N ASN A 285 0.47 17.63 -4.61
CA ASN A 285 -0.44 17.32 -3.50
C ASN A 285 -1.35 18.50 -3.16
N GLY A 286 -2.65 18.27 -3.19
CA GLY A 286 -3.64 19.28 -2.83
C GLY A 286 -4.02 20.26 -3.94
N ASP A 287 -3.39 20.18 -5.11
CA ASP A 287 -3.68 21.05 -6.24
C ASP A 287 -4.89 20.54 -7.04
N VAL A 288 -6.03 21.22 -6.85
CA VAL A 288 -7.31 20.90 -7.49
C VAL A 288 -7.25 21.11 -9.00
N ASP A 289 -6.61 22.19 -9.45
CA ASP A 289 -6.58 22.56 -10.86
C ASP A 289 -5.66 21.63 -11.65
N ALA A 290 -4.50 21.26 -11.10
CA ALA A 290 -3.60 20.28 -11.69
C ALA A 290 -4.26 18.90 -11.77
N LEU A 291 -5.03 18.48 -10.74
CA LEU A 291 -5.81 17.24 -10.78
C LEU A 291 -6.87 17.31 -11.90
N ALA A 292 -7.63 18.41 -11.97
CA ALA A 292 -8.64 18.59 -13.02
C ALA A 292 -8.02 18.52 -14.42
N GLN A 293 -6.87 19.17 -14.66
CA GLN A 293 -6.14 19.11 -15.94
C GLN A 293 -5.67 17.67 -16.28
N ALA A 294 -5.11 16.94 -15.31
CA ALA A 294 -4.69 15.56 -15.53
C ALA A 294 -5.86 14.65 -15.89
N LEU A 295 -6.99 14.80 -15.19
CA LEU A 295 -8.22 14.05 -15.50
C LEU A 295 -8.78 14.40 -16.87
N GLU A 296 -8.88 15.70 -17.21
CA GLU A 296 -9.36 16.19 -18.50
C GLU A 296 -8.53 15.60 -19.65
N SER A 297 -7.20 15.66 -19.55
CA SER A 297 -6.29 15.15 -20.59
C SER A 297 -6.50 13.67 -20.88
N LEU A 298 -6.75 12.85 -19.84
CA LEU A 298 -7.00 11.42 -20.00
C LEU A 298 -8.44 11.12 -20.47
N LEU A 299 -9.44 11.84 -19.98
CA LEU A 299 -10.84 11.64 -20.38
C LEU A 299 -11.06 11.94 -21.87
N LEU A 300 -10.35 12.97 -22.38
CA LEU A 300 -10.44 13.37 -23.79
C LEU A 300 -9.52 12.55 -24.70
N SER A 301 -8.60 11.75 -24.17
CA SER A 301 -7.64 11.00 -24.97
C SER A 301 -7.59 9.49 -24.64
N PRO A 302 -8.51 8.67 -25.20
CA PRO A 302 -8.45 7.22 -25.03
C PRO A 302 -7.15 6.59 -25.54
N ASN A 303 -6.50 7.18 -26.52
CA ASN A 303 -5.22 6.71 -27.03
C ASN A 303 -4.10 6.88 -26.01
N GLU A 304 -4.12 7.97 -25.24
CA GLU A 304 -3.17 8.19 -24.15
C GLU A 304 -3.37 7.16 -23.03
N GLN A 305 -4.62 6.85 -22.67
CA GLN A 305 -4.90 5.79 -21.70
C GLN A 305 -4.33 4.44 -22.19
N LYS A 306 -4.53 4.08 -23.45
CA LYS A 306 -3.97 2.85 -24.03
C LYS A 306 -2.43 2.86 -24.01
N ARG A 307 -1.80 4.01 -24.33
CA ARG A 307 -0.34 4.16 -24.31
C ARG A 307 0.24 3.94 -22.93
N LEU A 308 -0.37 4.52 -21.90
CA LEU A 308 0.06 4.36 -20.49
C LEU A 308 -0.12 2.91 -20.02
N LEU A 309 -1.24 2.27 -20.34
CA LEU A 309 -1.52 0.89 -19.96
C LEU A 309 -0.66 -0.15 -20.70
N ALA A 310 -0.05 0.21 -21.83
CA ALA A 310 0.88 -0.69 -22.53
C ALA A 310 2.09 -1.07 -21.66
N TYR A 311 2.45 -0.25 -20.68
CA TYR A 311 3.54 -0.53 -19.72
C TYR A 311 3.11 -1.42 -18.53
N ALA A 312 1.81 -1.68 -18.34
CA ALA A 312 1.28 -2.29 -17.12
C ALA A 312 1.94 -3.63 -16.79
N SER A 313 2.02 -4.57 -17.74
CA SER A 313 2.65 -5.88 -17.51
C SER A 313 4.10 -5.78 -17.03
N GLN A 314 4.91 -4.96 -17.70
CA GLN A 314 6.32 -4.77 -17.35
C GLN A 314 6.47 -4.08 -15.99
N HIS A 315 5.62 -3.10 -15.71
CA HIS A 315 5.64 -2.36 -14.45
C HIS A 315 5.23 -3.26 -13.29
N LEU A 316 4.11 -3.97 -13.39
CA LEU A 316 3.58 -4.86 -12.37
C LEU A 316 4.49 -6.05 -12.05
N ALA A 317 5.27 -6.54 -13.02
CA ALA A 317 6.22 -7.62 -12.79
C ALA A 317 7.27 -7.29 -11.72
N LYS A 318 7.62 -6.01 -11.57
CA LYS A 318 8.56 -5.53 -10.54
C LYS A 318 7.99 -5.66 -9.13
N PHE A 319 6.67 -5.61 -8.98
CA PHE A 319 5.94 -5.63 -7.71
C PHE A 319 5.18 -6.94 -7.49
N HIS A 320 5.44 -7.93 -8.35
CA HIS A 320 4.84 -9.25 -8.18
C HIS A 320 5.34 -9.89 -6.87
N PRO A 321 4.47 -10.55 -6.07
CA PRO A 321 4.86 -11.11 -4.78
C PRO A 321 6.09 -12.01 -4.84
N ALA A 322 6.23 -12.83 -5.89
CA ALA A 322 7.41 -13.67 -6.07
C ALA A 322 8.70 -12.86 -6.27
N THR A 323 8.67 -11.81 -7.10
CA THR A 323 9.83 -10.92 -7.36
C THR A 323 10.26 -10.22 -6.07
N ILE A 324 9.31 -9.70 -5.31
CA ILE A 324 9.59 -9.03 -4.03
C ILE A 324 10.11 -10.04 -2.99
N ALA A 325 9.52 -11.24 -2.92
CA ALA A 325 9.98 -12.28 -2.00
C ALA A 325 11.42 -12.71 -2.32
N GLU A 326 11.80 -12.86 -3.59
CA GLU A 326 13.17 -13.17 -4.00
C GLU A 326 14.16 -12.07 -3.58
N ALA A 327 13.80 -10.80 -3.74
CA ALA A 327 14.62 -9.67 -3.29
C ALA A 327 14.87 -9.71 -1.77
N TYR A 328 13.81 -9.97 -0.98
CA TYR A 328 13.97 -10.18 0.47
C TYR A 328 14.84 -11.38 0.79
N LEU A 329 14.65 -12.53 0.14
CA LEU A 329 15.44 -13.72 0.39
C LEU A 329 16.92 -13.53 0.01
N ALA A 330 17.22 -12.78 -1.04
CA ALA A 330 18.59 -12.42 -1.38
C ALA A 330 19.23 -11.57 -0.27
N LEU A 331 18.50 -10.55 0.22
CA LEU A 331 18.95 -9.74 1.35
C LEU A 331 19.12 -10.58 2.62
N PHE A 332 18.18 -11.47 2.95
CA PHE A 332 18.26 -12.33 4.14
C PHE A 332 19.47 -13.24 4.11
N ARG A 333 19.77 -13.86 2.96
CA ARG A 333 20.97 -14.72 2.80
C ARG A 333 22.26 -13.94 3.04
N SER A 334 22.36 -12.70 2.56
CA SER A 334 23.54 -11.85 2.78
C SER A 334 23.80 -11.47 4.25
N LYS A 335 22.84 -11.70 5.14
CA LYS A 335 22.94 -11.41 6.58
C LYS A 335 23.18 -12.67 7.43
N LEU A 336 23.18 -13.83 6.81
CA LEU A 336 23.48 -15.12 7.46
C LEU A 336 24.91 -15.61 7.15
N LEU A 337 25.58 -14.96 6.20
CA LEU A 337 26.99 -15.17 5.88
C LEU A 337 27.88 -14.32 6.78
#